data_e092d6341554b4551796ee49c8dd6f96
#
_entry.id   e092d6341554b4551796ee49c8dd6f96
#
_cell.length_a   1.000
_cell.length_b   1.000
_cell.length_c   1.000
_cell.angle_alpha   90.00
_cell.angle_beta   90.00
_cell.angle_gamma   90.00
#
_symmetry.space_group_name_H-M   'P 1'
#
loop_
_entity.id
_entity.type
_entity.pdbx_description
1 polymer ?
#
loop_
_entity_poly.entity_id
_entity_poly.type
_entity_poly.pdbx_seq_one_letter_code
_entity_poly.pdbx_strand_id
1 'polypeptide(L)'
;MNFIERSDIVWKTVPYLRQGQTKNYDYRLKLNEPLANWDVWDYWESERIYSMKSHLKKGDVFFDIGTEAGWCNLVYADIVGPENMVLIEPTPEFWANIHALWYKNYSVNPMACYSGLMGDKTTDTRKGSDLNAWGEKHLGPIIDRNKYVYIHDNTESIPMIRLDDYVSEVGITPDVLNIDVEGAELLVFQGAEKTLRDNNLKIFVSIHDDLGIRDYDTTPENTISYLESFGYSGEFLAKNHEAHWYFEKR
;
A
#
# COMPACT_ATOMS: atom_id res chain seq x y z
N MET A 1 10.90 -20.18 9.83
CA MET A 1 9.44 -20.39 9.94
C MET A 1 9.03 -21.39 8.88
N ASN A 2 8.32 -22.47 9.23
CA ASN A 2 7.88 -23.43 8.22
C ASN A 2 6.69 -22.82 7.49
N PHE A 3 6.87 -22.54 6.22
CA PHE A 3 5.80 -22.13 5.31
C PHE A 3 4.76 -23.25 5.18
N ILE A 4 3.51 -22.97 5.45
CA ILE A 4 2.41 -23.89 5.19
C ILE A 4 1.85 -23.55 3.81
N GLU A 5 2.11 -24.38 2.82
CA GLU A 5 1.48 -24.22 1.52
C GLU A 5 -0.04 -24.39 1.65
N ARG A 6 -0.79 -23.36 1.22
CA ARG A 6 -2.25 -23.35 1.26
C ARG A 6 -2.80 -24.21 0.11
N SER A 7 -3.07 -25.48 0.40
CA SER A 7 -3.65 -26.43 -0.58
C SER A 7 -5.11 -26.13 -0.92
N ASP A 8 -5.78 -25.32 -0.10
CA ASP A 8 -7.16 -24.85 -0.31
C ASP A 8 -7.29 -23.69 -1.29
N ILE A 9 -6.17 -23.14 -1.78
CA ILE A 9 -6.15 -22.01 -2.71
C ILE A 9 -5.89 -22.49 -4.13
N VAL A 10 -6.76 -22.12 -5.05
CA VAL A 10 -6.53 -22.27 -6.49
C VAL A 10 -5.71 -21.09 -6.99
N TRP A 11 -4.52 -21.40 -7.54
CA TRP A 11 -3.56 -20.41 -8.03
C TRP A 11 -3.61 -20.29 -9.54
N LYS A 12 -3.61 -19.07 -10.05
CA LYS A 12 -3.51 -18.75 -11.47
C LYS A 12 -2.31 -17.84 -11.72
N THR A 13 -1.70 -17.96 -12.90
CA THR A 13 -0.70 -17.00 -13.36
C THR A 13 -1.39 -15.96 -14.24
N VAL A 14 -1.36 -14.73 -13.81
CA VAL A 14 -2.00 -13.60 -14.48
C VAL A 14 -0.93 -12.73 -15.11
N PRO A 15 -0.99 -12.48 -16.45
CA PRO A 15 -0.15 -11.49 -17.09
C PRO A 15 -0.62 -10.09 -16.70
N TYR A 16 0.30 -9.22 -16.33
CA TYR A 16 0.00 -7.87 -15.89
C TYR A 16 0.90 -6.84 -16.55
N LEU A 17 0.36 -5.67 -16.77
CA LEU A 17 0.98 -4.50 -17.38
C LEU A 17 1.43 -4.77 -18.82
N ARG A 18 0.47 -4.66 -19.73
CA ARG A 18 0.64 -4.94 -21.15
C ARG A 18 1.49 -3.86 -21.84
N GLN A 19 2.45 -4.28 -22.64
CA GLN A 19 3.29 -3.38 -23.42
C GLN A 19 2.58 -2.93 -24.71
N GLY A 20 1.84 -1.83 -24.67
CA GLY A 20 1.12 -1.27 -25.79
C GLY A 20 0.15 -2.26 -26.43
N GLN A 21 0.21 -2.44 -27.77
CA GLN A 21 -0.67 -3.35 -28.52
C GLN A 21 -0.13 -4.80 -28.60
N THR A 22 1.01 -5.10 -28.01
CA THR A 22 1.63 -6.42 -28.05
C THR A 22 0.99 -7.37 -27.04
N LYS A 23 1.28 -8.69 -27.15
CA LYS A 23 0.94 -9.67 -26.10
C LYS A 23 2.09 -9.87 -25.09
N ASN A 24 3.00 -8.91 -25.03
CA ASN A 24 4.06 -8.90 -24.04
C ASN A 24 3.58 -8.19 -22.78
N TYR A 25 3.96 -8.73 -21.64
CA TYR A 25 3.59 -8.22 -20.32
C TYR A 25 4.84 -8.09 -19.46
N ASP A 26 4.90 -7.07 -18.64
CA ASP A 26 6.01 -6.82 -17.74
C ASP A 26 6.06 -7.82 -16.58
N TYR A 27 4.89 -8.27 -16.12
CA TYR A 27 4.77 -9.15 -14.96
C TYR A 27 3.93 -10.40 -15.25
N ARG A 28 4.17 -11.45 -14.46
CA ARG A 28 3.37 -12.66 -14.41
C ARG A 28 3.11 -13.00 -12.95
N LEU A 29 2.00 -12.47 -12.43
CA LEU A 29 1.65 -12.57 -11.02
C LEU A 29 1.00 -13.92 -10.73
N LYS A 30 1.39 -14.56 -9.63
CA LYS A 30 0.69 -15.74 -9.11
C LYS A 30 -0.37 -15.27 -8.13
N LEU A 31 -1.61 -15.25 -8.57
CA LEU A 31 -2.76 -14.76 -7.81
C LEU A 31 -3.68 -15.91 -7.44
N ASN A 32 -4.40 -15.79 -6.32
CA ASN A 32 -5.51 -16.67 -6.02
C ASN A 32 -6.68 -16.44 -6.98
N GLU A 33 -7.52 -17.45 -7.17
CA GLU A 33 -8.56 -17.42 -8.20
C GLU A 33 -9.52 -16.21 -8.11
N PRO A 34 -10.01 -15.78 -6.94
CA PRO A 34 -10.85 -14.58 -6.86
C PRO A 34 -10.21 -13.32 -7.43
N LEU A 35 -8.94 -13.07 -7.11
CA LEU A 35 -8.20 -11.95 -7.68
C LEU A 35 -7.86 -12.17 -9.16
N ALA A 36 -7.44 -13.36 -9.54
CA ALA A 36 -7.05 -13.68 -10.91
C ALA A 36 -8.19 -13.59 -11.92
N ASN A 37 -9.44 -13.66 -11.47
CA ASN A 37 -10.62 -13.55 -12.33
C ASN A 37 -11.04 -12.08 -12.59
N TRP A 38 -10.32 -11.13 -12.08
CA TRP A 38 -10.52 -9.72 -12.40
C TRP A 38 -10.08 -9.45 -13.85
N ASP A 39 -10.79 -8.63 -14.58
CA ASP A 39 -10.59 -8.45 -16.03
C ASP A 39 -9.80 -7.18 -16.39
N VAL A 40 -9.17 -6.52 -15.41
CA VAL A 40 -8.48 -5.24 -15.58
C VAL A 40 -6.95 -5.34 -15.63
N TRP A 41 -6.37 -6.54 -15.56
CA TRP A 41 -4.94 -6.77 -15.41
C TRP A 41 -4.06 -6.23 -16.56
N ASP A 42 -4.64 -5.94 -17.72
CA ASP A 42 -3.88 -5.38 -18.84
C ASP A 42 -3.39 -3.95 -18.59
N TYR A 43 -4.13 -3.16 -17.81
CA TYR A 43 -3.93 -1.70 -17.72
C TYR A 43 -4.21 -1.07 -16.36
N TRP A 44 -4.65 -1.82 -15.34
CA TRP A 44 -5.01 -1.25 -14.04
C TRP A 44 -3.83 -0.46 -13.46
N GLU A 45 -4.05 0.82 -13.15
CA GLU A 45 -3.06 1.74 -12.60
C GLU A 45 -1.70 1.78 -13.34
N SER A 46 -1.72 1.55 -14.62
CA SER A 46 -0.51 1.40 -15.45
C SER A 46 0.42 2.61 -15.35
N GLU A 47 -0.13 3.82 -15.33
CA GLU A 47 0.64 5.06 -15.29
C GLU A 47 1.39 5.20 -13.95
N ARG A 48 0.74 4.86 -12.84
CA ARG A 48 1.37 4.83 -11.51
C ARG A 48 2.53 3.84 -11.48
N ILE A 49 2.33 2.62 -11.96
CA ILE A 49 3.36 1.59 -12.01
C ILE A 49 4.52 1.99 -12.94
N TYR A 50 4.26 2.58 -14.11
CA TYR A 50 5.32 3.08 -15.00
C TYR A 50 6.11 4.21 -14.34
N SER A 51 5.47 5.12 -13.63
CA SER A 51 6.14 6.15 -12.85
C SER A 51 7.01 5.52 -11.75
N MET A 52 6.49 4.55 -10.99
CA MET A 52 7.28 3.82 -9.98
C MET A 52 8.52 3.16 -10.59
N LYS A 53 8.38 2.46 -11.72
CA LYS A 53 9.52 1.83 -12.42
C LYS A 53 10.61 2.81 -12.85
N SER A 54 10.25 4.07 -13.12
CA SER A 54 11.21 5.09 -13.53
C SER A 54 11.90 5.80 -12.37
N HIS A 55 11.26 5.86 -11.20
CA HIS A 55 11.76 6.62 -10.05
C HIS A 55 12.34 5.74 -8.94
N LEU A 56 11.93 4.46 -8.86
CA LEU A 56 12.36 3.56 -7.81
C LEU A 56 13.54 2.69 -8.24
N LYS A 57 14.28 2.21 -7.25
CA LYS A 57 15.41 1.29 -7.45
C LYS A 57 15.37 0.18 -6.40
N LYS A 58 16.06 -0.91 -6.70
CA LYS A 58 16.27 -2.00 -5.76
C LYS A 58 16.98 -1.48 -4.49
N GLY A 59 16.44 -1.81 -3.33
CA GLY A 59 16.93 -1.39 -2.02
C GLY A 59 16.22 -0.17 -1.45
N ASP A 60 15.37 0.56 -2.21
CA ASP A 60 14.53 1.61 -1.64
C ASP A 60 13.58 0.99 -0.60
N VAL A 61 13.53 1.55 0.61
CA VAL A 61 12.61 1.15 1.67
C VAL A 61 11.22 1.71 1.37
N PHE A 62 10.29 0.81 1.05
CA PHE A 62 8.99 1.14 0.52
C PHE A 62 7.89 0.89 1.55
N PHE A 63 7.22 1.95 1.98
CA PHE A 63 6.04 1.87 2.84
C PHE A 63 4.79 1.89 1.98
N ASP A 64 4.03 0.81 2.03
CA ASP A 64 2.75 0.67 1.34
C ASP A 64 1.61 0.83 2.34
N ILE A 65 0.97 1.98 2.31
CA ILE A 65 -0.08 2.41 3.25
C ILE A 65 -1.42 2.29 2.53
N GLY A 66 -2.21 1.28 2.92
CA GLY A 66 -3.39 0.82 2.20
C GLY A 66 -3.06 -0.34 1.26
N THR A 67 -2.46 -1.40 1.83
CA THR A 67 -2.02 -2.59 1.08
C THR A 67 -3.17 -3.37 0.43
N GLU A 68 -4.39 -3.24 0.96
CA GLU A 68 -5.60 -3.92 0.52
C GLU A 68 -5.40 -5.46 0.37
N ALA A 69 -5.84 -6.03 -0.75
CA ALA A 69 -5.74 -7.47 -1.03
C ALA A 69 -4.31 -7.95 -1.34
N GLY A 70 -3.32 -7.06 -1.47
CA GLY A 70 -1.91 -7.38 -1.53
C GLY A 70 -1.33 -7.69 -2.92
N TRP A 71 -2.08 -7.56 -4.01
CA TRP A 71 -1.57 -7.88 -5.34
C TRP A 71 -0.59 -6.81 -5.86
N CYS A 72 -0.86 -5.53 -5.59
CA CYS A 72 0.03 -4.42 -5.96
C CYS A 72 1.41 -4.59 -5.33
N ASN A 73 1.46 -5.09 -4.10
CA ASN A 73 2.71 -5.34 -3.38
C ASN A 73 3.66 -6.28 -4.13
N LEU A 74 3.13 -7.22 -4.91
CA LEU A 74 3.97 -8.11 -5.72
C LEU A 74 4.74 -7.33 -6.78
N VAL A 75 4.11 -6.32 -7.36
CA VAL A 75 4.74 -5.46 -8.37
C VAL A 75 5.76 -4.53 -7.73
N TYR A 76 5.40 -3.90 -6.60
CA TYR A 76 6.31 -3.01 -5.88
C TYR A 76 7.53 -3.77 -5.35
N ALA A 77 7.30 -4.96 -4.79
CA ALA A 77 8.38 -5.83 -4.31
C ALA A 77 9.32 -6.30 -5.42
N ASP A 78 8.83 -6.52 -6.64
CA ASP A 78 9.68 -6.81 -7.80
C ASP A 78 10.59 -5.63 -8.19
N ILE A 79 10.14 -4.39 -7.93
CA ILE A 79 10.93 -3.18 -8.20
C ILE A 79 11.98 -2.96 -7.10
N VAL A 80 11.56 -2.92 -5.83
CA VAL A 80 12.45 -2.50 -4.73
C VAL A 80 13.13 -3.66 -3.99
N GLY A 81 12.62 -4.88 -4.12
CA GLY A 81 13.00 -6.07 -3.36
C GLY A 81 12.00 -6.35 -2.23
N PRO A 82 11.50 -7.59 -2.12
CA PRO A 82 10.49 -7.95 -1.14
C PRO A 82 10.94 -7.71 0.33
N GLU A 83 12.23 -7.83 0.61
CA GLU A 83 12.83 -7.57 1.92
C GLU A 83 12.84 -6.10 2.33
N ASN A 84 12.52 -5.18 1.39
CA ASN A 84 12.50 -3.73 1.62
C ASN A 84 11.08 -3.17 1.75
N MET A 85 10.06 -4.04 1.77
CA MET A 85 8.65 -3.65 1.85
C MET A 85 8.18 -3.54 3.30
N VAL A 86 7.48 -2.47 3.62
CA VAL A 86 6.67 -2.31 4.84
C VAL A 86 5.21 -2.24 4.44
N LEU A 87 4.40 -3.18 4.92
CA LEU A 87 3.01 -3.34 4.52
C LEU A 87 2.08 -2.87 5.63
N ILE A 88 1.16 -1.96 5.31
CA ILE A 88 0.23 -1.37 6.27
C ILE A 88 -1.21 -1.52 5.76
N GLU A 89 -2.03 -2.27 6.53
CA GLU A 89 -3.42 -2.55 6.17
C GLU A 89 -4.26 -2.64 7.44
N PRO A 90 -5.32 -1.81 7.58
CA PRO A 90 -6.17 -1.84 8.77
C PRO A 90 -7.12 -3.03 8.83
N THR A 91 -7.50 -3.61 7.69
CA THR A 91 -8.52 -4.66 7.56
C THR A 91 -7.94 -6.02 7.91
N PRO A 92 -8.33 -6.64 9.04
CA PRO A 92 -7.75 -7.93 9.46
C PRO A 92 -7.95 -9.04 8.44
N GLU A 93 -9.06 -9.01 7.70
CA GLU A 93 -9.44 -10.02 6.72
C GLU A 93 -8.49 -10.05 5.51
N PHE A 94 -7.96 -8.92 5.08
CA PHE A 94 -7.02 -8.85 3.96
C PHE A 94 -5.68 -9.52 4.26
N TRP A 95 -5.28 -9.61 5.52
CA TRP A 95 -4.00 -10.21 5.88
C TRP A 95 -3.87 -11.67 5.46
N ALA A 96 -4.97 -12.43 5.40
CA ALA A 96 -4.94 -13.80 4.89
C ALA A 96 -4.56 -13.84 3.39
N ASN A 97 -5.07 -12.89 2.59
CA ASN A 97 -4.69 -12.74 1.19
C ASN A 97 -3.25 -12.27 1.04
N ILE A 98 -2.86 -11.20 1.75
CA ILE A 98 -1.51 -10.64 1.72
C ILE A 98 -0.48 -11.73 2.01
N HIS A 99 -0.67 -12.48 3.08
CA HIS A 99 0.21 -13.60 3.45
C HIS A 99 0.29 -14.69 2.37
N ALA A 100 -0.87 -15.14 1.88
CA ALA A 100 -0.91 -16.20 0.88
C ALA A 100 -0.23 -15.77 -0.43
N LEU A 101 -0.52 -14.56 -0.92
CA LEU A 101 0.11 -14.00 -2.11
C LEU A 101 1.62 -13.82 -1.94
N TRP A 102 2.03 -13.27 -0.79
CA TRP A 102 3.44 -13.05 -0.50
C TRP A 102 4.23 -14.35 -0.54
N TYR A 103 3.83 -15.34 0.25
CA TYR A 103 4.52 -16.63 0.30
C TYR A 103 4.44 -17.44 -1.00
N LYS A 104 3.44 -17.19 -1.84
CA LYS A 104 3.37 -17.84 -3.16
C LYS A 104 4.40 -17.29 -4.15
N ASN A 105 4.80 -16.02 -3.97
CA ASN A 105 5.68 -15.32 -4.89
C ASN A 105 7.10 -15.15 -4.34
N TYR A 106 7.28 -15.02 -3.02
CA TYR A 106 8.56 -14.73 -2.39
C TYR A 106 8.93 -15.72 -1.29
N SER A 107 10.23 -15.94 -1.09
CA SER A 107 10.80 -16.80 -0.04
C SER A 107 11.32 -16.00 1.18
N VAL A 108 11.23 -14.67 1.14
CA VAL A 108 11.63 -13.77 2.22
C VAL A 108 10.42 -13.03 2.76
N ASN A 109 10.46 -12.65 4.03
CA ASN A 109 9.40 -11.84 4.63
C ASN A 109 9.53 -10.37 4.20
N PRO A 110 8.45 -9.58 4.24
CA PRO A 110 8.57 -8.12 4.21
C PRO A 110 9.37 -7.63 5.41
N MET A 111 9.92 -6.42 5.32
CA MET A 111 10.72 -5.79 6.38
C MET A 111 9.91 -5.62 7.66
N ALA A 112 8.69 -5.12 7.55
CA ALA A 112 7.74 -5.01 8.65
C ALA A 112 6.30 -4.99 8.13
N CYS A 113 5.33 -5.20 9.03
CA CYS A 113 3.91 -5.12 8.72
C CYS A 113 3.16 -4.48 9.88
N TYR A 114 2.15 -3.68 9.57
CA TYR A 114 1.29 -3.07 10.55
C TYR A 114 -0.19 -3.32 10.25
N SER A 115 -0.90 -3.92 11.20
CA SER A 115 -2.35 -4.09 11.14
C SER A 115 -3.02 -2.99 11.97
N GLY A 116 -3.45 -1.93 11.29
CA GLY A 116 -4.05 -0.75 11.86
C GLY A 116 -4.08 0.41 10.87
N LEU A 117 -4.71 1.50 11.28
CA LEU A 117 -4.81 2.73 10.50
C LEU A 117 -3.54 3.58 10.65
N MET A 118 -3.12 4.22 9.56
CA MET A 118 -2.22 5.38 9.61
C MET A 118 -3.05 6.66 9.55
N GLY A 119 -2.77 7.63 10.43
CA GLY A 119 -3.54 8.87 10.46
C GLY A 119 -2.88 9.97 11.27
N ASP A 120 -3.66 10.97 11.66
CA ASP A 120 -3.22 12.20 12.34
C ASP A 120 -2.95 12.04 13.83
N LYS A 121 -3.34 10.92 14.44
CA LYS A 121 -3.22 10.64 15.87
C LYS A 121 -2.76 9.21 16.15
N THR A 122 -2.23 8.98 17.36
CA THR A 122 -1.86 7.65 17.84
C THR A 122 -2.80 7.23 18.96
N THR A 123 -3.56 6.16 18.72
CA THR A 123 -4.39 5.45 19.69
C THR A 123 -3.86 4.05 20.01
N ASP A 124 -2.98 3.52 19.15
CA ASP A 124 -2.34 2.23 19.35
C ASP A 124 -1.37 2.27 20.54
N THR A 125 -1.53 1.36 21.46
CA THR A 125 -0.70 1.26 22.68
C THR A 125 0.44 0.25 22.53
N ARG A 126 0.47 -0.52 21.43
CA ARG A 126 1.57 -1.47 21.14
C ARG A 126 2.87 -0.71 20.88
N LYS A 127 4.01 -1.36 21.14
CA LYS A 127 5.33 -0.74 21.01
C LYS A 127 6.33 -1.70 20.34
N GLY A 128 7.31 -1.12 19.64
CA GLY A 128 8.40 -1.85 19.03
C GLY A 128 7.94 -3.06 18.20
N SER A 129 8.46 -4.24 18.51
CA SER A 129 8.14 -5.48 17.77
C SER A 129 6.66 -5.90 17.85
N ASP A 130 5.90 -5.42 18.84
CA ASP A 130 4.50 -5.78 19.00
C ASP A 130 3.62 -5.08 17.93
N LEU A 131 4.15 -4.06 17.27
CA LEU A 131 3.50 -3.42 16.13
C LEU A 131 3.58 -4.29 14.87
N ASN A 132 4.56 -5.22 14.79
CA ASN A 132 4.73 -6.02 13.59
C ASN A 132 3.65 -7.12 13.50
N ALA A 133 2.74 -6.94 12.56
CA ALA A 133 1.60 -7.82 12.34
C ALA A 133 1.95 -9.12 11.56
N TRP A 134 3.21 -9.29 11.11
CA TRP A 134 3.60 -10.48 10.35
C TRP A 134 3.70 -11.71 11.24
N GLY A 135 2.83 -12.72 11.02
CA GLY A 135 2.82 -13.96 11.81
C GLY A 135 1.65 -14.90 11.47
N GLU A 136 1.52 -15.97 12.25
CA GLU A 136 0.52 -17.03 12.01
C GLU A 136 -0.96 -16.59 12.18
N LYS A 137 -1.21 -15.42 12.73
CA LYS A 137 -2.55 -14.89 13.00
C LYS A 137 -3.41 -14.66 11.75
N HIS A 138 -2.79 -14.71 10.58
CA HIS A 138 -3.40 -14.33 9.31
C HIS A 138 -3.72 -15.53 8.40
N LEU A 139 -3.88 -16.72 8.96
CA LEU A 139 -4.27 -17.95 8.23
C LEU A 139 -5.79 -18.09 8.03
N GLY A 140 -6.51 -16.98 7.96
CA GLY A 140 -7.94 -16.96 7.70
C GLY A 140 -8.33 -17.40 6.28
N PRO A 141 -9.64 -17.49 5.98
CA PRO A 141 -10.11 -17.76 4.63
C PRO A 141 -9.70 -16.63 3.68
N ILE A 142 -9.45 -16.99 2.41
CA ILE A 142 -9.24 -16.00 1.36
C ILE A 142 -10.55 -15.28 1.08
N ILE A 143 -10.51 -13.97 1.07
CA ILE A 143 -11.68 -13.13 0.82
C ILE A 143 -11.87 -12.97 -0.69
N ASP A 144 -13.11 -13.09 -1.13
CA ASP A 144 -13.54 -12.67 -2.45
C ASP A 144 -13.76 -11.14 -2.42
N ARG A 145 -12.88 -10.40 -3.07
CA ARG A 145 -12.92 -8.93 -3.13
C ARG A 145 -14.30 -8.39 -3.58
N ASN A 146 -14.99 -9.10 -4.46
CA ASN A 146 -16.32 -8.68 -4.93
C ASN A 146 -17.42 -8.76 -3.86
N LYS A 147 -17.13 -9.39 -2.72
CA LYS A 147 -18.04 -9.52 -1.56
C LYS A 147 -17.61 -8.65 -0.38
N TYR A 148 -16.51 -7.93 -0.55
CA TYR A 148 -15.93 -7.13 0.51
C TYR A 148 -16.66 -5.79 0.63
N VAL A 149 -17.02 -5.43 1.85
CA VAL A 149 -17.52 -4.10 2.20
C VAL A 149 -16.39 -3.40 2.96
N TYR A 150 -15.87 -2.31 2.43
CA TYR A 150 -14.84 -1.51 3.09
C TYR A 150 -15.29 -1.09 4.51
N ILE A 151 -14.33 -1.06 5.44
CA ILE A 151 -14.61 -0.67 6.83
C ILE A 151 -14.82 0.85 6.92
N HIS A 152 -15.94 1.36 6.44
CA HIS A 152 -16.28 2.77 6.66
C HIS A 152 -16.99 3.01 7.99
N ASP A 153 -17.65 1.99 8.57
CA ASP A 153 -18.60 2.17 9.66
C ASP A 153 -18.06 1.93 11.08
N ASN A 154 -16.80 1.50 11.26
CA ASN A 154 -16.29 1.17 12.60
C ASN A 154 -14.78 1.41 12.80
N THR A 155 -14.25 2.50 12.27
CA THR A 155 -12.83 2.87 12.41
C THR A 155 -12.42 3.17 13.86
N GLU A 156 -13.36 3.52 14.74
CA GLU A 156 -13.06 3.84 16.15
C GLU A 156 -12.48 2.66 16.94
N SER A 157 -12.76 1.43 16.52
CA SER A 157 -12.24 0.21 17.16
C SER A 157 -10.91 -0.26 16.62
N ILE A 158 -10.44 0.31 15.48
CA ILE A 158 -9.19 -0.09 14.84
C ILE A 158 -8.05 0.77 15.43
N PRO A 159 -6.94 0.15 15.87
CA PRO A 159 -5.80 0.92 16.36
C PRO A 159 -5.25 1.81 15.25
N MET A 160 -4.95 3.07 15.60
CA MET A 160 -4.36 4.06 14.69
C MET A 160 -3.01 4.50 15.21
N ILE A 161 -2.07 4.74 14.32
CA ILE A 161 -0.76 5.31 14.65
C ILE A 161 -0.39 6.41 13.65
N ARG A 162 0.30 7.44 14.14
CA ARG A 162 0.94 8.43 13.26
C ARG A 162 2.15 7.79 12.58
N LEU A 163 2.39 8.14 11.32
CA LEU A 163 3.57 7.62 10.62
C LEU A 163 4.88 7.97 11.36
N ASP A 164 4.98 9.18 11.90
CA ASP A 164 6.16 9.61 12.68
C ASP A 164 6.41 8.72 13.91
N ASP A 165 5.33 8.35 14.61
CA ASP A 165 5.42 7.47 15.79
C ASP A 165 5.78 6.05 15.37
N TYR A 166 5.18 5.53 14.27
CA TYR A 166 5.51 4.22 13.75
C TYR A 166 6.98 4.11 13.35
N VAL A 167 7.48 5.06 12.54
CA VAL A 167 8.90 5.15 12.16
C VAL A 167 9.82 5.17 13.38
N SER A 168 9.44 5.93 14.42
CA SER A 168 10.20 5.99 15.67
C SER A 168 10.22 4.67 16.43
N GLU A 169 9.08 3.98 16.50
CA GLU A 169 8.93 2.72 17.24
C GLU A 169 9.63 1.53 16.56
N VAL A 170 9.55 1.44 15.23
CA VAL A 170 10.16 0.33 14.49
C VAL A 170 11.60 0.60 14.06
N GLY A 171 12.04 1.86 14.09
CA GLY A 171 13.39 2.26 13.68
C GLY A 171 13.66 2.12 12.17
N ILE A 172 12.61 2.11 11.34
CA ILE A 172 12.70 1.99 9.88
C ILE A 172 12.25 3.30 9.27
N THR A 173 13.11 3.95 8.48
CA THR A 173 12.80 5.19 7.77
C THR A 173 12.47 4.87 6.32
N PRO A 174 11.35 5.36 5.76
CA PRO A 174 11.03 5.15 4.35
C PRO A 174 11.91 5.98 3.41
N ASP A 175 12.21 5.42 2.24
CA ASP A 175 12.63 6.15 1.03
C ASP A 175 11.43 6.51 0.17
N VAL A 176 10.39 5.67 0.25
CA VAL A 176 9.18 5.75 -0.58
C VAL A 176 7.94 5.60 0.30
N LEU A 177 6.97 6.47 0.07
CA LEU A 177 5.59 6.30 0.55
C LEU A 177 4.67 6.03 -0.64
N ASN A 178 3.94 4.94 -0.60
CA ASN A 178 2.75 4.72 -1.41
C ASN A 178 1.53 4.84 -0.50
N ILE A 179 0.58 5.69 -0.85
CA ILE A 179 -0.59 6.00 -0.01
C ILE A 179 -1.83 5.87 -0.85
N ASP A 180 -2.71 4.95 -0.43
CA ASP A 180 -3.98 4.64 -1.07
C ASP A 180 -4.95 4.22 0.04
N VAL A 181 -5.66 5.19 0.65
CA VAL A 181 -6.36 5.00 1.94
C VAL A 181 -7.79 5.54 1.90
N GLU A 182 -8.40 5.52 0.71
CA GLU A 182 -9.84 5.74 0.54
C GLU A 182 -10.32 7.08 1.15
N GLY A 183 -9.56 8.16 0.90
CA GLY A 183 -9.92 9.54 1.27
C GLY A 183 -9.22 10.10 2.50
N ALA A 184 -8.51 9.26 3.28
CA ALA A 184 -7.79 9.71 4.49
C ALA A 184 -6.34 10.16 4.21
N GLU A 185 -5.97 10.43 2.96
CA GLU A 185 -4.59 10.71 2.53
C GLU A 185 -3.99 11.90 3.29
N LEU A 186 -4.76 13.00 3.45
CA LEU A 186 -4.31 14.18 4.20
C LEU A 186 -4.03 13.85 5.67
N LEU A 187 -4.85 13.01 6.32
CA LEU A 187 -4.65 12.63 7.70
C LEU A 187 -3.36 11.80 7.87
N VAL A 188 -3.03 10.93 6.90
CA VAL A 188 -1.75 10.21 6.89
C VAL A 188 -0.58 11.20 6.82
N PHE A 189 -0.64 12.19 5.93
CA PHE A 189 0.41 13.21 5.83
C PHE A 189 0.52 14.08 7.08
N GLN A 190 -0.57 14.42 7.74
CA GLN A 190 -0.57 15.14 9.01
C GLN A 190 0.10 14.31 10.13
N GLY A 191 -0.02 12.98 10.08
CA GLY A 191 0.71 12.07 10.96
C GLY A 191 2.18 11.88 10.60
N ALA A 192 2.65 12.43 9.47
CA ALA A 192 3.98 12.23 8.89
C ALA A 192 4.86 13.48 8.88
N GLU A 193 4.52 14.53 9.63
CA GLU A 193 5.18 15.86 9.54
C GLU A 193 6.70 15.81 9.68
N LYS A 194 7.20 15.08 10.67
CA LYS A 194 8.63 14.94 10.89
C LYS A 194 9.28 14.14 9.76
N THR A 195 8.66 13.04 9.37
CA THR A 195 9.13 12.18 8.29
C THR A 195 9.20 12.94 6.96
N LEU A 196 8.17 13.74 6.63
CA LEU A 196 8.14 14.60 5.45
C LEU A 196 9.21 15.70 5.49
N ARG A 197 9.41 16.33 6.66
CA ARG A 197 10.36 17.43 6.80
C ARG A 197 11.81 16.95 6.69
N ASP A 198 12.14 15.88 7.40
CA ASP A 198 13.51 15.44 7.63
C ASP A 198 14.08 14.57 6.50
N ASN A 199 13.22 14.08 5.58
CA ASN A 199 13.62 13.18 4.51
C ASN A 199 13.27 13.72 3.11
N ASN A 200 13.98 13.20 2.11
CA ASN A 200 13.68 13.43 0.68
C ASN A 200 12.97 12.18 0.14
N LEU A 201 11.67 12.11 0.38
CA LEU A 201 10.86 10.95 0.01
C LEU A 201 10.42 11.03 -1.45
N LYS A 202 10.23 9.87 -2.05
CA LYS A 202 9.41 9.67 -3.25
C LYS A 202 8.02 9.29 -2.78
N ILE A 203 7.00 10.06 -3.15
CA ILE A 203 5.65 9.85 -2.67
C ILE A 203 4.73 9.56 -3.85
N PHE A 204 4.11 8.40 -3.84
CA PHE A 204 3.01 8.04 -4.73
C PHE A 204 1.73 8.09 -3.92
N VAL A 205 0.74 8.80 -4.41
CA VAL A 205 -0.54 8.92 -3.69
C VAL A 205 -1.71 8.84 -4.66
N SER A 206 -2.72 8.04 -4.29
CA SER A 206 -4.04 8.02 -4.90
C SER A 206 -4.95 8.94 -4.08
N ILE A 207 -5.41 10.05 -4.65
CA ILE A 207 -6.27 11.01 -3.96
C ILE A 207 -7.72 10.77 -4.35
N HIS A 208 -8.54 10.42 -3.36
CA HIS A 208 -9.96 10.11 -3.50
C HIS A 208 -10.81 11.35 -3.27
N ASP A 209 -11.17 12.06 -4.35
CA ASP A 209 -11.88 13.33 -4.30
C ASP A 209 -13.19 13.25 -3.48
N ASP A 210 -14.08 12.33 -3.87
CA ASP A 210 -15.42 12.21 -3.28
C ASP A 210 -15.39 11.67 -1.85
N LEU A 211 -14.51 10.69 -1.58
CA LEU A 211 -14.38 10.07 -0.25
C LEU A 211 -13.73 11.04 0.75
N GLY A 212 -12.70 11.76 0.33
CA GLY A 212 -12.02 12.75 1.15
C GLY A 212 -12.96 13.85 1.63
N ILE A 213 -13.75 14.41 0.72
CA ILE A 213 -14.73 15.48 1.05
C ILE A 213 -15.84 14.93 1.93
N ARG A 214 -16.39 13.77 1.61
CA ARG A 214 -17.53 13.20 2.32
C ARG A 214 -17.21 12.76 3.74
N ASP A 215 -16.09 12.07 3.93
CA ASP A 215 -15.82 11.31 5.14
C ASP A 215 -14.78 11.99 6.05
N TYR A 216 -13.92 12.87 5.48
CA TYR A 216 -12.78 13.45 6.20
C TYR A 216 -12.68 14.99 6.11
N ASP A 217 -13.61 15.65 5.42
CA ASP A 217 -13.60 17.11 5.18
C ASP A 217 -12.26 17.58 4.55
N THR A 218 -11.70 16.75 3.65
CA THR A 218 -10.45 17.02 2.94
C THR A 218 -10.71 17.17 1.44
N THR A 219 -9.90 17.99 0.76
CA THR A 219 -9.96 18.13 -0.69
C THR A 219 -8.63 17.76 -1.33
N PRO A 220 -8.61 17.39 -2.63
CA PRO A 220 -7.36 17.16 -3.34
C PRO A 220 -6.38 18.33 -3.24
N GLU A 221 -6.90 19.57 -3.35
CA GLU A 221 -6.10 20.79 -3.24
C GLU A 221 -5.44 20.93 -1.87
N ASN A 222 -6.16 20.58 -0.79
CA ASN A 222 -5.62 20.60 0.56
C ASN A 222 -4.47 19.61 0.72
N THR A 223 -4.63 18.40 0.19
CA THR A 223 -3.61 17.35 0.23
C THR A 223 -2.36 17.75 -0.56
N ILE A 224 -2.53 18.29 -1.77
CA ILE A 224 -1.45 18.77 -2.62
C ILE A 224 -0.71 19.93 -1.94
N SER A 225 -1.46 20.98 -1.50
CA SER A 225 -0.88 22.16 -0.84
C SER A 225 -0.15 21.80 0.45
N TYR A 226 -0.64 20.79 1.17
CA TYR A 226 0.04 20.31 2.37
C TYR A 226 1.42 19.74 2.05
N LEU A 227 1.55 18.87 1.04
CA LEU A 227 2.84 18.34 0.59
C LEU A 227 3.77 19.44 0.05
N GLU A 228 3.24 20.39 -0.72
CA GLU A 228 3.99 21.53 -1.24
C GLU A 228 4.57 22.39 -0.11
N SER A 229 3.88 22.51 1.03
CA SER A 229 4.36 23.26 2.20
C SER A 229 5.63 22.66 2.83
N PHE A 230 5.93 21.36 2.56
CA PHE A 230 7.16 20.69 2.95
C PHE A 230 8.24 20.69 1.85
N GLY A 231 7.99 21.40 0.74
CA GLY A 231 8.93 21.53 -0.38
C GLY A 231 8.84 20.40 -1.41
N TYR A 232 7.78 19.57 -1.36
CA TYR A 232 7.52 18.57 -2.41
C TYR A 232 6.88 19.25 -3.63
N SER A 233 7.20 18.74 -4.82
CA SER A 233 6.61 19.17 -6.08
C SER A 233 5.88 17.99 -6.71
N GLY A 234 4.60 18.18 -7.05
CA GLY A 234 3.73 17.14 -7.59
C GLY A 234 3.78 17.05 -9.11
N GLU A 235 3.70 15.82 -9.60
CA GLU A 235 3.41 15.46 -10.99
C GLU A 235 2.11 14.66 -11.02
N PHE A 236 1.11 15.14 -11.78
CA PHE A 236 -0.11 14.39 -12.01
C PHE A 236 0.16 13.25 -13.01
N LEU A 237 -0.16 12.02 -12.63
CA LEU A 237 0.11 10.84 -13.44
C LEU A 237 -1.10 10.42 -14.28
N ALA A 238 -2.25 10.25 -13.63
CA ALA A 238 -3.49 9.83 -14.27
C ALA A 238 -4.70 10.10 -13.38
N LYS A 239 -5.90 10.07 -13.95
CA LYS A 239 -7.15 9.95 -13.21
C LYS A 239 -7.95 8.79 -13.79
N ASN A 240 -8.16 7.77 -12.98
CA ASN A 240 -9.00 6.63 -13.27
C ASN A 240 -10.29 6.75 -12.44
N HIS A 241 -10.43 5.99 -11.37
CA HIS A 241 -11.45 6.16 -10.33
C HIS A 241 -11.00 7.17 -9.27
N GLU A 242 -9.69 7.28 -9.00
CA GLU A 242 -9.03 8.32 -8.20
C GLU A 242 -7.92 9.02 -8.98
N ALA A 243 -7.39 10.10 -8.42
CA ALA A 243 -6.30 10.88 -9.01
C ALA A 243 -4.94 10.41 -8.49
N HIS A 244 -4.10 9.87 -9.37
CA HIS A 244 -2.76 9.41 -9.05
C HIS A 244 -1.73 10.50 -9.24
N TRP A 245 -0.89 10.71 -8.23
CA TRP A 245 0.17 11.73 -8.20
C TRP A 245 1.50 11.13 -7.75
N TYR A 246 2.58 11.70 -8.26
CA TYR A 246 3.94 11.51 -7.78
C TYR A 246 4.48 12.83 -7.21
N PHE A 247 5.15 12.79 -6.06
CA PHE A 247 5.80 13.94 -5.44
C PHE A 247 7.22 13.61 -5.05
N GLU A 248 8.11 14.61 -5.23
CA GLU A 248 9.48 14.59 -4.71
C GLU A 248 9.93 16.01 -4.33
N LYS A 249 10.94 16.14 -3.47
CA LYS A 249 11.57 17.44 -3.18
C LYS A 249 12.47 17.83 -4.34
N ARG A 250 12.40 19.09 -4.73
CA ARG A 250 13.27 19.70 -5.75
C ARG A 250 14.36 20.55 -5.11
#